data_220b44b2efea8c69321387458120c497
#
_entry.id   220b44b2efea8c69321387458120c497
#
_cell.length_a   1.000
_cell.length_b   1.000
_cell.length_c   1.000
_cell.angle_alpha   90.00
_cell.angle_beta   90.00
_cell.angle_gamma   90.00
#
_symmetry.space_group_name_H-M   'P 1'
#
loop_
_entity.id
_entity.type
_entity.pdbx_description
1 polymer ?
#
loop_
_entity_poly.entity_id
_entity_poly.type
_entity_poly.pdbx_seq_one_letter_code
_entity_poly.pdbx_strand_id
1 'polypeptide(L)'
;MNFPKASIRRLRTGIVPEWEIERLSVAYDRIGSKLIERLAELTANGKCAPFFVLGEWGSGKTHMLSYVRAVAARRGLAHVSVTLNPRSAALNYPQRFYPTMAEAVTWSGHRGLRAILSTALSSRATRHAIQEFAESEQSGSLSAALRVICARYKLSQGLDYGGDTAWNILLGADLAWSTSKRPHALNRMREMAALMRVIGSAGMIAVFDEAESIDQLFNRLSRSGAYETLGSLCAQNDTLCIFGITRRFQLRVAQDATPNISLFSHIKSAANFLTAWQAGRYSIVEPPQIAGTEAGRLADLVASIYRDAYPETEFLAEDIDGAVARWNMNPHRNPRRLVRAVIDTLDARRSLSC
;
A
#
# COMPACT_ATOMS: atom_id res chain seq x y z
N MET A 1 15.26 2.56 21.38
CA MET A 1 13.97 3.26 21.24
C MET A 1 12.95 2.52 22.09
N ASN A 2 12.21 3.18 22.98
CA ASN A 2 11.18 2.49 23.79
C ASN A 2 9.93 2.32 22.92
N PHE A 3 9.87 1.20 22.21
CA PHE A 3 8.78 0.89 21.26
C PHE A 3 7.39 0.91 21.91
N PRO A 4 7.14 0.34 23.12
CA PRO A 4 5.82 0.37 23.72
C PRO A 4 5.27 1.78 23.98
N LYS A 5 6.09 2.71 24.51
CA LYS A 5 5.66 4.11 24.68
C LYS A 5 5.37 4.81 23.36
N ALA A 6 6.15 4.51 22.32
CA ALA A 6 5.90 5.03 20.97
C ALA A 6 4.60 4.45 20.37
N SER A 7 4.32 3.16 20.62
CA SER A 7 3.06 2.51 20.23
C SER A 7 1.85 3.21 20.85
N ILE A 8 1.85 3.41 22.17
CA ILE A 8 0.74 4.06 22.88
C ILE A 8 0.52 5.51 22.36
N ARG A 9 1.59 6.28 22.13
CA ARG A 9 1.45 7.63 21.55
C ARG A 9 0.73 7.63 20.21
N ARG A 10 1.07 6.70 19.32
CA ARG A 10 0.44 6.58 18.00
C ARG A 10 -1.00 6.07 18.10
N LEU A 11 -1.25 5.06 18.93
CA LEU A 11 -2.59 4.52 19.14
C LEU A 11 -3.56 5.56 19.70
N ARG A 12 -3.12 6.49 20.56
CA ARG A 12 -3.94 7.65 21.01
C ARG A 12 -4.41 8.52 19.84
N THR A 13 -3.59 8.69 18.82
CA THR A 13 -4.00 9.43 17.61
C THR A 13 -4.83 8.58 16.63
N GLY A 14 -5.04 7.30 16.97
CA GLY A 14 -5.75 6.33 16.15
C GLY A 14 -4.92 5.79 14.98
N ILE A 15 -3.60 5.88 15.08
CA ILE A 15 -2.65 5.34 14.10
C ILE A 15 -2.02 4.08 14.71
N VAL A 16 -2.19 2.95 14.05
CA VAL A 16 -1.52 1.70 14.45
C VAL A 16 -0.09 1.74 13.92
N PRO A 17 0.92 1.57 14.78
CA PRO A 17 2.32 1.50 14.34
C PRO A 17 2.57 0.27 13.47
N GLU A 18 3.49 0.36 12.51
CA GLU A 18 3.79 -0.75 11.58
C GLU A 18 4.20 -2.04 12.32
N TRP A 19 4.96 -1.92 13.40
CA TRP A 19 5.41 -3.07 14.20
C TRP A 19 4.33 -3.71 15.07
N GLU A 20 3.17 -3.07 15.26
CA GLU A 20 2.02 -3.60 15.99
C GLU A 20 0.88 -4.06 15.06
N ILE A 21 1.01 -3.83 13.75
CA ILE A 21 -0.07 -4.10 12.78
C ILE A 21 -0.56 -5.54 12.90
N GLU A 22 0.32 -6.51 12.87
CA GLU A 22 -0.08 -7.91 12.91
C GLU A 22 -0.68 -8.32 14.26
N ARG A 23 -0.10 -7.83 15.35
CA ARG A 23 -0.58 -8.09 16.72
C ARG A 23 -2.00 -7.55 16.92
N LEU A 24 -2.29 -6.37 16.38
CA LEU A 24 -3.57 -5.70 16.52
C LEU A 24 -4.58 -6.04 15.39
N SER A 25 -4.21 -6.90 14.45
CA SER A 25 -5.09 -7.34 13.35
C SER A 25 -5.95 -8.53 13.78
N VAL A 26 -6.81 -8.33 14.76
CA VAL A 26 -7.80 -9.33 15.18
C VAL A 26 -8.85 -9.52 14.09
N ALA A 27 -9.43 -10.73 13.98
CA ALA A 27 -10.46 -11.08 12.98
C ALA A 27 -10.00 -11.06 11.49
N TYR A 28 -8.70 -10.99 11.23
CA TYR A 28 -8.17 -10.95 9.85
C TYR A 28 -7.94 -12.33 9.22
N ASP A 29 -8.20 -13.42 9.92
CA ASP A 29 -7.91 -14.79 9.46
C ASP A 29 -8.58 -15.13 8.12
N ARG A 30 -9.86 -14.76 7.94
CA ARG A 30 -10.61 -15.01 6.71
C ARG A 30 -10.08 -14.21 5.51
N ILE A 31 -9.65 -12.98 5.74
CA ILE A 31 -9.09 -12.12 4.70
C ILE A 31 -7.66 -12.54 4.43
N GLY A 32 -6.94 -12.96 5.46
CA GLY A 32 -5.60 -13.51 5.37
C GLY A 32 -5.54 -14.69 4.41
N SER A 33 -6.49 -15.62 4.45
CA SER A 33 -6.54 -16.77 3.54
C SER A 33 -6.64 -16.35 2.07
N LYS A 34 -7.58 -15.47 1.73
CA LYS A 34 -7.74 -14.94 0.36
C LYS A 34 -6.50 -14.17 -0.10
N LEU A 35 -5.91 -13.38 0.78
CA LEU A 35 -4.67 -12.68 0.49
C LEU A 35 -3.55 -13.66 0.21
N ILE A 36 -3.41 -14.70 1.01
CA ILE A 36 -2.39 -15.74 0.86
C ILE A 36 -2.51 -16.44 -0.49
N GLU A 37 -3.72 -16.77 -0.93
CA GLU A 37 -3.99 -17.33 -2.25
C GLU A 37 -3.51 -16.39 -3.36
N ARG A 38 -3.87 -15.11 -3.31
CA ARG A 38 -3.42 -14.11 -4.29
C ARG A 38 -1.91 -13.91 -4.31
N LEU A 39 -1.28 -13.94 -3.14
CA LEU A 39 0.18 -13.87 -3.05
C LEU A 39 0.86 -15.11 -3.63
N ALA A 40 0.27 -16.28 -3.46
CA ALA A 40 0.74 -17.52 -4.08
C ALA A 40 0.61 -17.48 -5.62
N GLU A 41 -0.53 -16.99 -6.15
CA GLU A 41 -0.73 -16.76 -7.59
C GLU A 41 0.33 -15.80 -8.15
N LEU A 42 0.56 -14.67 -7.49
CA LEU A 42 1.57 -13.69 -7.87
C LEU A 42 2.96 -14.31 -7.92
N THR A 43 3.33 -15.06 -6.88
CA THR A 43 4.65 -15.67 -6.76
C THR A 43 4.87 -16.72 -7.84
N ALA A 44 3.86 -17.58 -8.09
CA ALA A 44 3.98 -18.69 -9.04
C ALA A 44 3.94 -18.22 -10.51
N ASN A 45 3.03 -17.31 -10.83
CA ASN A 45 2.67 -17.00 -12.22
C ASN A 45 3.00 -15.56 -12.63
N GLY A 46 3.42 -14.70 -11.70
CA GLY A 46 3.58 -13.26 -11.95
C GLY A 46 2.27 -12.55 -12.25
N LYS A 47 1.13 -13.23 -12.17
CA LYS A 47 -0.19 -12.68 -12.49
C LYS A 47 -1.14 -12.94 -11.33
N CYS A 48 -1.82 -11.92 -10.90
CA CYS A 48 -2.94 -12.06 -9.97
C CYS A 48 -3.95 -10.94 -10.21
N ALA A 49 -5.22 -11.22 -9.93
CA ALA A 49 -6.24 -10.21 -10.02
C ALA A 49 -6.11 -9.20 -8.87
N PRO A 50 -6.26 -7.90 -9.16
CA PRO A 50 -6.30 -6.87 -8.13
C PRO A 50 -7.52 -7.05 -7.23
N PHE A 51 -7.47 -6.46 -6.04
CA PHE A 51 -8.66 -6.36 -5.23
C PHE A 51 -8.85 -4.98 -4.60
N PHE A 52 -10.09 -4.71 -4.24
CA PHE A 52 -10.54 -3.44 -3.70
C PHE A 52 -11.00 -3.63 -2.25
N VAL A 53 -10.48 -2.82 -1.35
CA VAL A 53 -10.87 -2.78 0.05
C VAL A 53 -11.93 -1.71 0.22
N LEU A 54 -13.19 -2.14 0.35
CA LEU A 54 -14.34 -1.27 0.49
C LEU A 54 -14.59 -0.95 1.97
N GLY A 55 -14.73 0.31 2.29
CA GLY A 55 -15.14 0.72 3.63
C GLY A 55 -15.26 2.23 3.77
N GLU A 56 -16.13 2.66 4.67
CA GLU A 56 -16.28 4.08 5.01
C GLU A 56 -15.13 4.58 5.89
N TRP A 57 -15.12 5.87 6.16
CA TRP A 57 -14.14 6.47 7.05
C TRP A 57 -14.15 5.81 8.44
N GLY A 58 -12.97 5.37 8.87
CA GLY A 58 -12.81 4.71 10.17
C GLY A 58 -13.20 3.23 10.21
N SER A 59 -13.59 2.62 9.09
CA SER A 59 -13.92 1.19 8.99
C SER A 59 -12.72 0.24 9.14
N GLY A 60 -11.49 0.76 9.15
CA GLY A 60 -10.28 -0.05 9.20
C GLY A 60 -9.59 -0.29 7.86
N LYS A 61 -10.01 0.38 6.76
CA LYS A 61 -9.36 0.26 5.43
C LYS A 61 -7.83 0.40 5.52
N THR A 62 -7.35 1.53 6.02
CA THR A 62 -5.90 1.81 6.12
C THR A 62 -5.18 0.77 6.97
N HIS A 63 -5.83 0.26 8.04
CA HIS A 63 -5.27 -0.81 8.85
C HIS A 63 -5.15 -2.11 8.04
N MET A 64 -6.20 -2.49 7.31
CA MET A 64 -6.18 -3.66 6.43
C MET A 64 -5.10 -3.55 5.35
N LEU A 65 -4.97 -2.39 4.71
CA LEU A 65 -3.93 -2.13 3.71
C LEU A 65 -2.52 -2.25 4.32
N SER A 66 -2.35 -1.81 5.56
CA SER A 66 -1.08 -1.96 6.29
C SER A 66 -0.82 -3.41 6.69
N TYR A 67 -1.85 -4.17 7.08
CA TYR A 67 -1.74 -5.61 7.35
C TYR A 67 -1.28 -6.38 6.10
N VAL A 68 -1.87 -6.09 4.95
CA VAL A 68 -1.47 -6.71 3.67
C VAL A 68 0.01 -6.48 3.39
N ARG A 69 0.51 -5.26 3.61
CA ARG A 69 1.94 -4.93 3.45
C ARG A 69 2.83 -5.73 4.40
N ALA A 70 2.42 -5.86 5.67
CA ALA A 70 3.17 -6.64 6.65
C ALA A 70 3.26 -8.12 6.25
N VAL A 71 2.15 -8.72 5.79
CA VAL A 71 2.12 -10.09 5.27
C VAL A 71 3.01 -10.25 4.04
N ALA A 72 3.00 -9.26 3.12
CA ALA A 72 3.86 -9.24 1.94
C ALA A 72 5.36 -9.24 2.31
N ALA A 73 5.73 -8.35 3.23
CA ALA A 73 7.11 -8.24 3.70
C ALA A 73 7.64 -9.56 4.25
N ARG A 74 6.84 -10.26 5.08
CA ARG A 74 7.21 -11.58 5.63
C ARG A 74 7.39 -12.65 4.56
N ARG A 75 6.74 -12.51 3.42
CA ARG A 75 6.86 -13.43 2.27
C ARG A 75 7.94 -13.05 1.27
N GLY A 76 8.78 -12.08 1.61
CA GLY A 76 9.88 -11.63 0.75
C GLY A 76 9.43 -10.84 -0.48
N LEU A 77 8.18 -10.35 -0.49
CA LEU A 77 7.66 -9.50 -1.55
C LEU A 77 8.09 -8.05 -1.35
N ALA A 78 8.41 -7.37 -2.43
CA ALA A 78 8.51 -5.91 -2.42
C ALA A 78 7.13 -5.31 -2.20
N HIS A 79 7.07 -4.22 -1.45
CA HIS A 79 5.80 -3.55 -1.22
C HIS A 79 5.94 -2.03 -1.23
N VAL A 80 4.88 -1.36 -1.68
CA VAL A 80 4.80 0.10 -1.69
C VAL A 80 3.38 0.53 -1.29
N SER A 81 3.27 1.69 -0.65
CA SER A 81 1.98 2.31 -0.34
C SER A 81 1.97 3.76 -0.78
N VAL A 82 0.90 4.13 -1.46
CA VAL A 82 0.64 5.50 -1.91
C VAL A 82 -0.74 5.93 -1.40
N THR A 83 -0.80 7.05 -0.70
CA THR A 83 -2.08 7.72 -0.41
C THR A 83 -2.41 8.66 -1.55
N LEU A 84 -3.47 8.32 -2.27
CA LEU A 84 -3.91 9.10 -3.43
C LEU A 84 -4.62 10.38 -2.97
N ASN A 85 -4.28 11.48 -3.61
CA ASN A 85 -4.96 12.75 -3.36
C ASN A 85 -4.93 13.63 -4.62
N PRO A 86 -5.88 14.56 -4.80
CA PRO A 86 -5.99 15.35 -6.02
C PRO A 86 -4.81 16.29 -6.28
N ARG A 87 -4.03 16.63 -5.26
CA ARG A 87 -2.95 17.61 -5.36
C ARG A 87 -1.60 17.00 -5.73
N SER A 88 -1.15 16.01 -4.97
CA SER A 88 0.21 15.46 -5.10
C SER A 88 0.25 14.07 -5.75
N ALA A 89 -0.80 13.28 -5.60
CA ALA A 89 -0.85 11.88 -6.05
C ALA A 89 -2.21 11.53 -6.68
N ALA A 90 -2.65 12.31 -7.65
CA ALA A 90 -3.93 12.10 -8.30
C ALA A 90 -3.88 10.93 -9.29
N LEU A 91 -4.91 10.08 -9.31
CA LEU A 91 -5.01 8.92 -10.19
C LEU A 91 -4.88 9.29 -11.70
N ASN A 92 -5.37 10.45 -12.11
CA ASN A 92 -5.25 10.90 -13.50
C ASN A 92 -3.84 11.42 -13.86
N TYR A 93 -2.91 11.45 -12.90
CA TYR A 93 -1.53 11.90 -13.09
C TYR A 93 -0.52 10.91 -12.49
N PRO A 94 -0.37 9.69 -13.01
CA PRO A 94 0.54 8.68 -12.48
C PRO A 94 2.00 9.14 -12.45
N GLN A 95 2.39 10.08 -13.31
CA GLN A 95 3.71 10.69 -13.29
C GLN A 95 4.03 11.47 -12.00
N ARG A 96 3.00 11.87 -11.23
CA ARG A 96 3.18 12.54 -9.94
C ARG A 96 3.41 11.57 -8.80
N PHE A 97 2.79 10.39 -8.83
CA PHE A 97 2.94 9.43 -7.75
C PHE A 97 3.99 8.35 -8.02
N TYR A 98 4.46 8.17 -9.26
CA TYR A 98 5.58 7.28 -9.52
C TYR A 98 6.84 7.62 -8.70
N PRO A 99 7.31 8.87 -8.63
CA PRO A 99 8.43 9.22 -7.76
C PRO A 99 8.21 8.83 -6.30
N THR A 100 7.00 9.09 -5.78
CA THR A 100 6.63 8.68 -4.42
C THR A 100 6.70 7.15 -4.26
N MET A 101 6.28 6.38 -5.27
CA MET A 101 6.42 4.92 -5.26
C MET A 101 7.89 4.50 -5.23
N ALA A 102 8.72 5.09 -6.09
CA ALA A 102 10.14 4.77 -6.16
C ALA A 102 10.90 5.09 -4.86
N GLU A 103 10.48 6.14 -4.15
CA GLU A 103 11.04 6.51 -2.84
C GLU A 103 10.48 5.66 -1.69
N ALA A 104 9.26 5.17 -1.81
CA ALA A 104 8.56 4.46 -0.73
C ALA A 104 8.63 2.93 -0.84
N VAL A 105 9.01 2.39 -2.00
CA VAL A 105 9.13 0.93 -2.16
C VAL A 105 10.07 0.35 -1.11
N THR A 106 9.65 -0.75 -0.50
CA THR A 106 10.40 -1.39 0.59
C THR A 106 10.59 -2.87 0.25
N TRP A 107 11.80 -3.37 0.44
CA TRP A 107 12.14 -4.78 0.27
C TRP A 107 13.40 -5.13 1.06
N SER A 108 13.40 -6.30 1.70
CA SER A 108 14.55 -6.84 2.45
C SER A 108 15.15 -5.83 3.46
N GLY A 109 14.29 -5.08 4.17
CA GLY A 109 14.71 -4.09 5.16
C GLY A 109 15.18 -2.74 4.58
N HIS A 110 15.26 -2.60 3.26
CA HIS A 110 15.64 -1.35 2.59
C HIS A 110 14.42 -0.61 2.09
N ARG A 111 14.43 0.72 2.20
CA ARG A 111 13.38 1.61 1.70
C ARG A 111 13.93 2.53 0.62
N GLY A 112 13.18 2.66 -0.45
CA GLY A 112 13.50 3.43 -1.65
C GLY A 112 14.28 2.61 -2.68
N LEU A 113 13.91 2.79 -3.94
CA LEU A 113 14.48 2.03 -5.06
C LEU A 113 16.00 2.22 -5.15
N ARG A 114 16.51 3.43 -4.85
CA ARG A 114 17.94 3.70 -4.82
C ARG A 114 18.67 2.84 -3.78
N ALA A 115 18.17 2.79 -2.54
CA ALA A 115 18.80 2.01 -1.46
C ALA A 115 18.76 0.50 -1.77
N ILE A 116 17.62 0.01 -2.27
CA ILE A 116 17.44 -1.39 -2.66
C ILE A 116 18.45 -1.77 -3.75
N LEU A 117 18.51 -0.97 -4.82
CA LEU A 117 19.43 -1.26 -5.94
C LEU A 117 20.90 -1.10 -5.55
N SER A 118 21.26 -0.10 -4.74
CA SER A 118 22.63 0.06 -4.26
C SER A 118 23.10 -1.18 -3.50
N THR A 119 22.24 -1.75 -2.67
CA THR A 119 22.52 -3.02 -1.97
C THR A 119 22.58 -4.20 -2.94
N ALA A 120 21.64 -4.30 -3.88
CA ALA A 120 21.60 -5.38 -4.87
C ALA A 120 22.84 -5.39 -5.79
N LEU A 121 23.31 -4.21 -6.18
CA LEU A 121 24.49 -4.02 -7.04
C LEU A 121 25.81 -4.39 -6.35
N SER A 122 25.85 -4.51 -5.03
CA SER A 122 27.06 -4.98 -4.31
C SER A 122 27.37 -6.45 -4.63
N SER A 123 26.36 -7.27 -4.93
CA SER A 123 26.52 -8.65 -5.37
C SER A 123 26.87 -8.70 -6.86
N ARG A 124 27.92 -9.45 -7.22
CA ARG A 124 28.34 -9.64 -8.62
C ARG A 124 27.25 -10.33 -9.44
N ALA A 125 26.62 -11.36 -8.88
CA ALA A 125 25.56 -12.13 -9.55
C ALA A 125 24.32 -11.25 -9.84
N THR A 126 23.86 -10.51 -8.83
CA THR A 126 22.70 -9.62 -8.97
C THR A 126 22.99 -8.46 -9.94
N ARG A 127 24.20 -7.92 -9.92
CA ARG A 127 24.63 -6.89 -10.86
C ARG A 127 24.60 -7.40 -12.31
N HIS A 128 25.02 -8.63 -12.56
CA HIS A 128 24.93 -9.25 -13.88
C HIS A 128 23.47 -9.39 -14.31
N ALA A 129 22.62 -9.90 -13.44
CA ALA A 129 21.19 -10.04 -13.74
C ALA A 129 20.51 -8.67 -14.01
N ILE A 130 20.85 -7.61 -13.27
CA ILE A 130 20.36 -6.25 -13.56
C ILE A 130 20.89 -5.75 -14.90
N GLN A 131 22.11 -6.05 -15.27
CA GLN A 131 22.68 -5.68 -16.56
C GLN A 131 21.96 -6.40 -17.71
N GLU A 132 21.75 -7.70 -17.62
CA GLU A 132 20.97 -8.47 -18.59
C GLU A 132 19.53 -7.95 -18.71
N PHE A 133 18.89 -7.64 -17.58
CA PHE A 133 17.58 -6.99 -17.58
C PHE A 133 17.62 -5.64 -18.30
N ALA A 134 18.63 -4.81 -18.07
CA ALA A 134 18.79 -3.51 -18.72
C ALA A 134 18.98 -3.60 -20.24
N GLU A 135 19.43 -4.75 -20.75
CA GLU A 135 19.58 -5.05 -22.18
C GLU A 135 18.32 -5.67 -22.79
N SER A 136 17.39 -6.15 -21.96
CA SER A 136 16.14 -6.76 -22.39
C SER A 136 15.07 -5.73 -22.72
N GLU A 137 14.07 -6.13 -23.53
CA GLU A 137 12.90 -5.31 -23.82
C GLU A 137 12.05 -4.98 -22.57
N GLN A 138 12.14 -5.81 -21.55
CA GLN A 138 11.38 -5.63 -20.29
C GLN A 138 11.84 -4.40 -19.48
N SER A 139 13.07 -3.96 -19.64
CA SER A 139 13.60 -2.78 -18.96
C SER A 139 13.07 -1.46 -19.54
N GLY A 140 12.62 -1.47 -20.79
CA GLY A 140 11.94 -0.35 -21.45
C GLY A 140 12.62 1.00 -21.22
N SER A 141 11.91 1.92 -20.61
CA SER A 141 12.40 3.29 -20.35
C SER A 141 13.48 3.37 -19.25
N LEU A 142 13.66 2.34 -18.42
CA LEU A 142 14.70 2.27 -17.38
C LEU A 142 16.05 1.75 -17.93
N SER A 143 16.05 1.13 -19.13
CA SER A 143 17.22 0.50 -19.75
C SER A 143 18.48 1.38 -19.71
N ALA A 144 18.39 2.58 -20.26
CA ALA A 144 19.55 3.48 -20.34
C ALA A 144 20.07 3.89 -18.96
N ALA A 145 19.18 4.19 -18.02
CA ALA A 145 19.55 4.55 -16.66
C ALA A 145 20.22 3.38 -15.93
N LEU A 146 19.67 2.19 -16.02
CA LEU A 146 20.23 0.98 -15.39
C LEU A 146 21.62 0.64 -15.95
N ARG A 147 21.81 0.71 -17.27
CA ARG A 147 23.14 0.49 -17.90
C ARG A 147 24.20 1.46 -17.38
N VAL A 148 23.85 2.75 -17.27
CA VAL A 148 24.77 3.76 -16.72
C VAL A 148 25.09 3.46 -15.26
N ILE A 149 24.08 3.13 -14.44
CA ILE A 149 24.28 2.79 -13.03
C ILE A 149 25.15 1.55 -12.88
N CYS A 150 24.88 0.46 -13.61
CA CYS A 150 25.67 -0.78 -13.56
C CYS A 150 27.13 -0.54 -13.98
N ALA A 151 27.36 0.19 -15.09
CA ALA A 151 28.70 0.48 -15.57
C ALA A 151 29.51 1.30 -14.54
N ARG A 152 28.92 2.32 -13.95
CA ARG A 152 29.57 3.15 -12.93
C ARG A 152 29.84 2.40 -11.63
N TYR A 153 28.89 1.58 -11.19
CA TYR A 153 29.08 0.74 -10.00
C TYR A 153 30.25 -0.23 -10.17
N LYS A 154 30.48 -0.73 -11.38
CA LYS A 154 31.62 -1.58 -11.73
C LYS A 154 32.95 -0.84 -11.66
N LEU A 155 32.97 0.44 -12.07
CA LEU A 155 34.19 1.26 -12.10
C LEU A 155 34.59 1.85 -10.75
N SER A 156 33.59 2.22 -9.93
CA SER A 156 33.79 2.99 -8.69
C SER A 156 33.89 2.15 -7.42
N GLN A 157 33.84 0.82 -7.53
CA GLN A 157 33.81 -0.09 -6.36
C GLN A 157 32.80 0.33 -5.27
N GLY A 158 31.69 0.93 -5.68
CA GLY A 158 30.62 1.36 -4.77
C GLY A 158 30.62 2.85 -4.43
N LEU A 159 31.57 3.64 -4.91
CA LEU A 159 31.53 5.09 -4.75
C LEU A 159 30.60 5.71 -5.81
N ASP A 160 29.56 6.36 -5.34
CA ASP A 160 28.49 6.95 -6.17
C ASP A 160 28.90 8.32 -6.73
N TYR A 161 29.87 8.34 -7.65
CA TYR A 161 30.30 9.56 -8.32
C TYR A 161 29.53 9.74 -9.65
N GLY A 162 28.59 10.68 -9.68
CA GLY A 162 28.00 11.22 -10.90
C GLY A 162 26.89 10.37 -11.54
N GLY A 163 26.21 9.53 -10.77
CA GLY A 163 24.99 8.83 -11.18
C GLY A 163 23.71 9.65 -11.09
N ASP A 164 23.78 10.90 -10.63
CA ASP A 164 22.57 11.67 -10.30
C ASP A 164 21.55 11.75 -11.42
N THR A 165 21.98 11.94 -12.67
CA THR A 165 21.03 11.95 -13.81
C THR A 165 20.37 10.60 -14.02
N ALA A 166 21.14 9.49 -13.99
CA ALA A 166 20.59 8.15 -14.18
C ALA A 166 19.68 7.75 -13.01
N TRP A 167 20.09 8.07 -11.78
CA TRP A 167 19.23 7.88 -10.61
C TRP A 167 17.98 8.74 -10.66
N ASN A 168 18.08 10.01 -11.08
CA ASN A 168 16.93 10.90 -11.22
C ASN A 168 15.94 10.37 -12.26
N ILE A 169 16.41 9.80 -13.37
CA ILE A 169 15.54 9.11 -14.35
C ILE A 169 14.87 7.91 -13.70
N LEU A 170 15.63 7.06 -13.01
CA LEU A 170 15.09 5.87 -12.34
C LEU A 170 14.03 6.23 -11.29
N LEU A 171 14.26 7.32 -10.54
CA LEU A 171 13.34 7.82 -9.52
C LEU A 171 12.19 8.68 -10.10
N GLY A 172 12.18 8.94 -11.41
CA GLY A 172 11.08 9.62 -12.10
C GLY A 172 11.14 11.14 -12.09
N ALA A 173 12.29 11.75 -11.77
CA ALA A 173 12.44 13.21 -11.79
C ALA A 173 12.20 13.82 -13.20
N ASP A 174 12.46 13.04 -14.27
CA ASP A 174 12.20 13.42 -15.65
C ASP A 174 10.72 13.29 -16.07
N LEU A 175 9.90 12.66 -15.24
CA LEU A 175 8.47 12.50 -15.51
C LEU A 175 7.66 13.77 -15.29
N ALA A 176 8.30 14.84 -14.83
CA ALA A 176 7.69 16.12 -14.45
C ALA A 176 6.24 16.37 -14.99
N TRP A 177 5.62 17.40 -14.65
CA TRP A 177 4.21 17.79 -14.70
C TRP A 177 3.46 17.64 -16.06
N SER A 178 4.08 17.10 -17.11
CA SER A 178 3.47 16.93 -18.44
C SER A 178 2.53 15.72 -18.50
N THR A 179 1.30 15.94 -18.98
CA THR A 179 0.31 14.88 -19.24
C THR A 179 0.77 13.86 -20.28
N SER A 180 1.64 14.28 -21.23
CA SER A 180 2.25 13.38 -22.23
C SER A 180 3.14 12.29 -21.60
N LYS A 181 3.57 12.48 -20.37
CA LYS A 181 4.40 11.53 -19.63
C LYS A 181 3.62 10.42 -18.88
N ARG A 182 2.27 10.44 -18.93
CA ARG A 182 1.43 9.41 -18.28
C ARG A 182 1.78 7.99 -18.71
N PRO A 183 1.86 7.65 -20.01
CA PRO A 183 2.22 6.31 -20.47
C PRO A 183 3.62 5.89 -19.98
N HIS A 184 4.57 6.80 -19.94
CA HIS A 184 5.91 6.53 -19.43
C HIS A 184 5.89 6.17 -17.94
N ALA A 185 5.13 6.89 -17.13
CA ALA A 185 5.00 6.58 -15.71
C ALA A 185 4.39 5.20 -15.46
N LEU A 186 3.32 4.86 -16.18
CA LEU A 186 2.66 3.54 -16.09
C LEU A 186 3.60 2.41 -16.53
N ASN A 187 4.39 2.63 -17.60
CA ASN A 187 5.41 1.67 -18.01
C ASN A 187 6.49 1.49 -16.94
N ARG A 188 6.99 2.58 -16.35
CA ARG A 188 8.01 2.50 -15.27
C ARG A 188 7.54 1.76 -14.04
N MET A 189 6.25 1.85 -13.69
CA MET A 189 5.70 1.05 -12.58
C MET A 189 5.80 -0.44 -12.88
N ARG A 190 5.50 -0.85 -14.11
CA ARG A 190 5.64 -2.23 -14.58
C ARG A 190 7.11 -2.66 -14.61
N GLU A 191 7.98 -1.83 -15.17
CA GLU A 191 9.41 -2.06 -15.28
C GLU A 191 10.06 -2.16 -13.89
N MET A 192 9.61 -1.35 -12.92
CA MET A 192 10.04 -1.44 -11.51
C MET A 192 9.65 -2.79 -10.90
N ALA A 193 8.44 -3.28 -11.14
CA ALA A 193 8.02 -4.59 -10.62
C ALA A 193 8.86 -5.73 -11.20
N ALA A 194 9.12 -5.70 -12.51
CA ALA A 194 9.99 -6.67 -13.17
C ALA A 194 11.43 -6.60 -12.62
N LEU A 195 11.96 -5.40 -12.43
CA LEU A 195 13.29 -5.20 -11.81
C LEU A 195 13.34 -5.75 -10.39
N MET A 196 12.27 -5.59 -9.58
CA MET A 196 12.22 -6.18 -8.24
C MET A 196 12.30 -7.71 -8.28
N ARG A 197 11.71 -8.37 -9.28
CA ARG A 197 11.90 -9.81 -9.47
C ARG A 197 13.34 -10.17 -9.82
N VAL A 198 13.97 -9.44 -10.71
CA VAL A 198 15.37 -9.66 -11.12
C VAL A 198 16.32 -9.61 -9.93
N ILE A 199 16.07 -8.72 -8.96
CA ILE A 199 16.89 -8.62 -7.76
C ILE A 199 16.53 -9.63 -6.66
N GLY A 200 15.55 -10.51 -6.91
CA GLY A 200 15.21 -11.62 -6.03
C GLY A 200 13.93 -11.46 -5.19
N SER A 201 13.12 -10.42 -5.44
CA SER A 201 11.80 -10.34 -4.83
C SER A 201 10.84 -11.37 -5.45
N ALA A 202 9.98 -11.98 -4.63
CA ALA A 202 8.96 -12.92 -5.10
C ALA A 202 7.83 -12.26 -5.91
N GLY A 203 7.84 -10.93 -6.04
CA GLY A 203 6.86 -10.09 -6.71
C GLY A 203 6.69 -8.77 -5.95
N MET A 204 5.78 -7.93 -6.39
CA MET A 204 5.53 -6.62 -5.77
C MET A 204 4.07 -6.46 -5.36
N ILE A 205 3.82 -5.81 -4.24
CA ILE A 205 2.49 -5.33 -3.84
C ILE A 205 2.48 -3.81 -3.90
N ALA A 206 1.51 -3.26 -4.62
CA ALA A 206 1.25 -1.83 -4.68
C ALA A 206 -0.10 -1.51 -4.02
N VAL A 207 -0.07 -0.80 -2.92
CA VAL A 207 -1.24 -0.39 -2.14
C VAL A 207 -1.54 1.06 -2.42
N PHE A 208 -2.77 1.33 -2.84
CA PHE A 208 -3.29 2.66 -3.13
C PHE A 208 -4.44 2.98 -2.17
N ASP A 209 -4.17 3.77 -1.15
CA ASP A 209 -5.23 4.24 -0.24
C ASP A 209 -5.90 5.50 -0.82
N GLU A 210 -7.15 5.73 -0.43
CA GLU A 210 -7.96 6.88 -0.86
C GLU A 210 -8.19 6.95 -2.39
N ALA A 211 -8.37 5.80 -3.06
CA ALA A 211 -8.67 5.77 -4.49
C ALA A 211 -10.03 6.44 -4.82
N GLU A 212 -10.89 6.64 -3.82
CA GLU A 212 -12.09 7.47 -3.90
C GLU A 212 -11.82 8.93 -4.26
N SER A 213 -10.59 9.40 -4.23
CA SER A 213 -10.21 10.74 -4.72
C SER A 213 -10.61 10.99 -6.18
N ILE A 214 -10.93 9.94 -6.97
CA ILE A 214 -11.52 10.07 -8.30
C ILE A 214 -12.86 10.82 -8.29
N ASP A 215 -13.62 10.77 -7.20
CA ASP A 215 -14.88 11.49 -7.05
C ASP A 215 -14.72 13.01 -7.08
N GLN A 216 -13.53 13.49 -6.78
CA GLN A 216 -13.18 14.91 -6.81
C GLN A 216 -12.80 15.38 -8.22
N LEU A 217 -12.77 14.46 -9.20
CA LEU A 217 -12.49 14.77 -10.60
C LEU A 217 -13.79 15.08 -11.34
N PHE A 218 -14.19 16.35 -11.37
CA PHE A 218 -15.43 16.79 -12.05
C PHE A 218 -15.37 16.63 -13.56
N ASN A 219 -14.19 16.82 -14.15
CA ASN A 219 -13.99 16.76 -15.59
C ASN A 219 -13.90 15.31 -16.09
N ARG A 220 -14.64 14.98 -17.16
CA ARG A 220 -14.64 13.67 -17.81
C ARG A 220 -13.25 13.22 -18.28
N LEU A 221 -12.47 14.13 -18.89
CA LEU A 221 -11.11 13.82 -19.34
C LEU A 221 -10.21 13.43 -18.17
N SER A 222 -10.33 14.11 -17.03
CA SER A 222 -9.61 13.75 -15.82
C SER A 222 -10.01 12.37 -15.30
N ARG A 223 -11.31 12.04 -15.29
CA ARG A 223 -11.78 10.71 -14.91
C ARG A 223 -11.33 9.63 -15.91
N SER A 224 -11.37 9.93 -17.21
CA SER A 224 -10.84 9.03 -18.24
C SER A 224 -9.38 8.68 -17.97
N GLY A 225 -8.54 9.66 -17.66
CA GLY A 225 -7.15 9.43 -17.28
C GLY A 225 -6.98 8.64 -15.97
N ALA A 226 -7.90 8.80 -15.01
CA ALA A 226 -7.89 8.01 -13.79
C ALA A 226 -8.28 6.55 -14.07
N TYR A 227 -9.29 6.30 -14.89
CA TYR A 227 -9.66 4.94 -15.31
C TYR A 227 -8.60 4.28 -16.19
N GLU A 228 -7.90 5.05 -17.04
CA GLU A 228 -6.72 4.58 -17.76
C GLU A 228 -5.64 4.07 -16.80
N THR A 229 -5.36 4.84 -15.76
CA THR A 229 -4.39 4.46 -14.73
C THR A 229 -4.83 3.21 -13.98
N LEU A 230 -6.07 3.17 -13.49
CA LEU A 230 -6.63 1.99 -12.83
C LEU A 230 -6.57 0.75 -13.72
N GLY A 231 -7.00 0.87 -14.98
CA GLY A 231 -6.98 -0.24 -15.93
C GLY A 231 -5.57 -0.74 -16.20
N SER A 232 -4.61 0.19 -16.34
CA SER A 232 -3.21 -0.16 -16.54
C SER A 232 -2.60 -0.83 -15.31
N LEU A 233 -2.89 -0.35 -14.10
CA LEU A 233 -2.42 -0.94 -12.85
C LEU A 233 -3.05 -2.32 -12.62
N CYS A 234 -4.34 -2.48 -12.88
CA CYS A 234 -5.04 -3.76 -12.76
C CYS A 234 -4.58 -4.83 -13.75
N ALA A 235 -3.97 -4.44 -14.85
CA ALA A 235 -3.46 -5.34 -15.89
C ALA A 235 -1.95 -5.64 -15.76
N GLN A 236 -1.27 -5.13 -14.72
CA GLN A 236 0.16 -5.34 -14.53
C GLN A 236 0.47 -6.80 -14.16
N ASN A 237 1.58 -7.30 -14.71
CA ASN A 237 2.22 -8.50 -14.25
C ASN A 237 3.18 -8.17 -13.08
N ASP A 238 3.56 -9.18 -12.31
CA ASP A 238 4.50 -9.11 -11.20
C ASP A 238 4.10 -8.14 -10.07
N THR A 239 2.87 -7.60 -10.15
CA THR A 239 2.34 -6.66 -9.15
C THR A 239 0.92 -7.04 -8.77
N LEU A 240 0.67 -7.19 -7.46
CA LEU A 240 -0.67 -7.21 -6.89
C LEU A 240 -1.05 -5.78 -6.51
N CYS A 241 -1.98 -5.18 -7.23
CA CYS A 241 -2.53 -3.87 -6.90
C CYS A 241 -3.73 -3.99 -5.96
N ILE A 242 -3.74 -3.19 -4.90
CA ILE A 242 -4.80 -3.17 -3.89
C ILE A 242 -5.24 -1.73 -3.68
N PHE A 243 -6.55 -1.49 -3.78
CA PHE A 243 -7.11 -0.14 -3.73
C PHE A 243 -8.06 0.01 -2.54
N GLY A 244 -7.81 1.00 -1.68
CA GLY A 244 -8.77 1.44 -0.68
C GLY A 244 -9.83 2.31 -1.33
N ILE A 245 -11.12 1.94 -1.16
CA ILE A 245 -12.27 2.62 -1.78
C ILE A 245 -13.41 2.81 -0.79
N THR A 246 -14.33 3.72 -1.11
CA THR A 246 -15.60 3.92 -0.42
C THR A 246 -16.79 3.51 -1.29
N ARG A 247 -18.00 3.43 -0.71
CA ARG A 247 -19.23 3.23 -1.48
C ARG A 247 -19.44 4.31 -2.54
N ARG A 248 -19.01 5.53 -2.24
CA ARG A 248 -19.09 6.64 -3.19
C ARG A 248 -18.26 6.37 -4.45
N PHE A 249 -17.05 5.83 -4.29
CA PHE A 249 -16.25 5.35 -5.43
C PHE A 249 -17.01 4.31 -6.27
N GLN A 250 -17.60 3.29 -5.62
CA GLN A 250 -18.37 2.26 -6.33
C GLN A 250 -19.52 2.85 -7.15
N LEU A 251 -20.28 3.76 -6.54
CA LEU A 251 -21.39 4.44 -7.23
C LEU A 251 -20.89 5.26 -8.40
N ARG A 252 -19.78 5.99 -8.25
CA ARG A 252 -19.19 6.77 -9.33
C ARG A 252 -18.75 5.89 -10.50
N VAL A 253 -18.04 4.81 -10.22
CA VAL A 253 -17.61 3.88 -11.27
C VAL A 253 -18.80 3.24 -11.97
N ALA A 254 -19.84 2.84 -11.22
CA ALA A 254 -21.06 2.27 -11.78
C ALA A 254 -21.80 3.27 -12.69
N GLN A 255 -21.88 4.54 -12.29
CA GLN A 255 -22.48 5.62 -13.10
C GLN A 255 -21.70 5.88 -14.39
N ASP A 256 -20.37 5.86 -14.33
CA ASP A 256 -19.53 6.08 -15.50
C ASP A 256 -19.43 4.83 -16.39
N ALA A 257 -19.65 3.62 -15.86
CA ALA A 257 -19.64 2.36 -16.60
C ALA A 257 -20.94 2.12 -17.38
N THR A 258 -22.10 2.44 -16.77
CA THR A 258 -23.42 2.24 -17.40
C THR A 258 -23.74 3.44 -18.29
N PRO A 259 -24.51 3.47 -19.20
CA PRO A 259 -24.66 3.89 -20.60
C PRO A 259 -23.51 4.68 -21.20
N ASN A 260 -22.48 5.04 -20.44
CA ASN A 260 -21.43 5.97 -20.85
C ASN A 260 -20.07 5.31 -21.17
N ILE A 261 -19.99 3.98 -21.18
CA ILE A 261 -18.74 3.26 -21.51
C ILE A 261 -18.15 3.72 -22.85
N SER A 262 -19.00 4.05 -23.83
CA SER A 262 -18.58 4.58 -25.11
C SER A 262 -17.81 5.91 -25.02
N LEU A 263 -18.05 6.70 -23.97
CA LEU A 263 -17.34 7.97 -23.74
C LEU A 263 -15.87 7.76 -23.32
N PHE A 264 -15.55 6.58 -22.83
CA PHE A 264 -14.21 6.20 -22.39
C PHE A 264 -13.55 5.19 -23.33
N SER A 265 -14.25 4.76 -24.40
CA SER A 265 -13.80 3.71 -25.33
C SER A 265 -12.55 4.09 -26.14
N HIS A 266 -12.28 5.38 -26.30
CA HIS A 266 -11.08 5.89 -26.97
C HIS A 266 -9.79 5.56 -26.22
N ILE A 267 -9.86 5.19 -24.94
CA ILE A 267 -8.74 4.73 -24.12
C ILE A 267 -9.00 3.28 -23.70
N LYS A 268 -8.32 2.34 -24.36
CA LYS A 268 -8.54 0.90 -24.20
C LYS A 268 -8.45 0.42 -22.75
N SER A 269 -7.47 0.91 -21.98
CA SER A 269 -7.30 0.52 -20.56
C SER A 269 -8.43 1.02 -19.67
N ALA A 270 -8.94 2.24 -19.91
CA ALA A 270 -10.10 2.78 -19.20
C ALA A 270 -11.38 1.99 -19.51
N ALA A 271 -11.62 1.70 -20.79
CA ALA A 271 -12.76 0.88 -21.21
C ALA A 271 -12.69 -0.53 -20.62
N ASN A 272 -11.53 -1.17 -20.65
CA ASN A 272 -11.31 -2.49 -20.06
C ASN A 272 -11.58 -2.50 -18.54
N PHE A 273 -11.13 -1.48 -17.81
CA PHE A 273 -11.40 -1.35 -16.39
C PHE A 273 -12.90 -1.26 -16.10
N LEU A 274 -13.60 -0.35 -16.78
CA LEU A 274 -15.04 -0.15 -16.59
C LEU A 274 -15.85 -1.39 -16.95
N THR A 275 -15.52 -2.06 -18.06
CA THR A 275 -16.16 -3.31 -18.49
C THR A 275 -15.92 -4.43 -17.45
N ALA A 276 -14.70 -4.57 -16.96
CA ALA A 276 -14.36 -5.57 -15.95
C ALA A 276 -15.07 -5.29 -14.61
N TRP A 277 -15.18 -4.01 -14.24
CA TRP A 277 -15.93 -3.58 -13.06
C TRP A 277 -17.41 -3.93 -13.17
N GLN A 278 -18.05 -3.57 -14.28
CA GLN A 278 -19.47 -3.86 -14.54
C GLN A 278 -19.75 -5.38 -14.56
N ALA A 279 -18.81 -6.15 -15.12
CA ALA A 279 -18.90 -7.62 -15.13
C ALA A 279 -18.58 -8.29 -13.79
N GLY A 280 -18.33 -7.54 -12.72
CA GLY A 280 -17.99 -8.06 -11.39
C GLY A 280 -16.68 -8.87 -11.33
N ARG A 281 -15.73 -8.59 -12.23
CA ARG A 281 -14.46 -9.35 -12.32
C ARG A 281 -13.45 -8.98 -11.23
N TYR A 282 -13.66 -7.87 -10.53
CA TYR A 282 -12.78 -7.46 -9.44
C TYR A 282 -13.28 -7.94 -8.09
N SER A 283 -12.40 -8.50 -7.29
CA SER A 283 -12.70 -8.87 -5.92
C SER A 283 -12.83 -7.63 -5.05
N ILE A 284 -13.98 -7.49 -4.39
CA ILE A 284 -14.21 -6.44 -3.40
C ILE A 284 -14.28 -7.10 -2.03
N VAL A 285 -13.51 -6.62 -1.08
CA VAL A 285 -13.46 -7.12 0.28
C VAL A 285 -13.69 -5.97 1.26
N GLU A 286 -14.36 -6.25 2.36
CA GLU A 286 -14.54 -5.27 3.44
C GLU A 286 -13.62 -5.60 4.60
N PRO A 287 -13.09 -4.59 5.32
CA PRO A 287 -12.39 -4.83 6.58
C PRO A 287 -13.29 -5.61 7.54
N PRO A 288 -12.74 -6.55 8.33
CA PRO A 288 -13.55 -7.32 9.26
C PRO A 288 -14.19 -6.40 10.29
N GLN A 289 -15.47 -6.65 10.56
CA GLN A 289 -16.14 -5.98 11.67
C GLN A 289 -15.70 -6.63 12.97
N ILE A 290 -15.21 -5.79 13.88
CA ILE A 290 -14.83 -6.23 15.22
C ILE A 290 -16.10 -6.21 16.09
N ALA A 291 -16.42 -7.35 16.69
CA ALA A 291 -17.58 -7.50 17.60
C ALA A 291 -17.32 -8.61 18.62
N GLY A 292 -18.03 -8.58 19.72
CA GLY A 292 -17.99 -9.64 20.72
C GLY A 292 -16.58 -9.96 21.21
N THR A 293 -16.16 -11.19 21.03
CA THR A 293 -14.86 -11.71 21.50
C THR A 293 -13.66 -11.03 20.86
N GLU A 294 -13.77 -10.60 19.59
CA GLU A 294 -12.66 -9.88 18.94
C GLU A 294 -12.45 -8.50 19.56
N ALA A 295 -13.52 -7.84 20.02
CA ALA A 295 -13.39 -6.56 20.69
C ALA A 295 -12.65 -6.70 22.04
N GLY A 296 -12.99 -7.71 22.83
CA GLY A 296 -12.25 -8.05 24.06
C GLY A 296 -10.80 -8.34 23.76
N ARG A 297 -10.51 -9.23 22.79
CA ARG A 297 -9.15 -9.57 22.39
C ARG A 297 -8.34 -8.35 21.95
N LEU A 298 -8.93 -7.42 21.17
CA LEU A 298 -8.26 -6.18 20.78
C LEU A 298 -7.96 -5.30 21.98
N ALA A 299 -8.89 -5.18 22.91
CA ALA A 299 -8.74 -4.41 24.13
C ALA A 299 -7.61 -4.98 25.03
N ASP A 300 -7.55 -6.29 25.19
CA ASP A 300 -6.48 -6.99 25.95
C ASP A 300 -5.09 -6.78 25.33
N LEU A 301 -5.01 -6.83 23.99
CA LEU A 301 -3.75 -6.56 23.28
C LEU A 301 -3.28 -5.13 23.47
N VAL A 302 -4.19 -4.15 23.41
CA VAL A 302 -3.87 -2.73 23.69
C VAL A 302 -3.43 -2.55 25.14
N ALA A 303 -4.12 -3.19 26.09
CA ALA A 303 -3.75 -3.16 27.51
C ALA A 303 -2.40 -3.81 27.77
N SER A 304 -2.06 -4.88 27.06
CA SER A 304 -0.73 -5.50 27.13
C SER A 304 0.37 -4.55 26.66
N ILE A 305 0.16 -3.85 25.52
CA ILE A 305 1.11 -2.83 25.02
C ILE A 305 1.22 -1.67 26.04
N TYR A 306 0.11 -1.29 26.67
CA TYR A 306 0.10 -0.25 27.69
C TYR A 306 0.90 -0.66 28.94
N ARG A 307 0.74 -1.89 29.40
CA ARG A 307 1.52 -2.45 30.53
C ARG A 307 3.01 -2.48 30.23
N ASP A 308 3.39 -2.86 29.01
CA ASP A 308 4.79 -2.85 28.57
C ASP A 308 5.36 -1.40 28.49
N ALA A 309 4.50 -0.39 28.24
CA ALA A 309 4.88 1.01 28.19
C ALA A 309 4.96 1.68 29.56
N TYR A 310 4.11 1.26 30.50
CA TYR A 310 3.90 1.86 31.81
C TYR A 310 3.73 0.74 32.87
N PRO A 311 4.81 0.01 33.20
CA PRO A 311 4.74 -1.14 34.11
C PRO A 311 4.32 -0.78 35.54
N GLU A 312 4.44 0.49 35.91
CA GLU A 312 4.00 1.03 37.18
C GLU A 312 2.49 1.18 37.31
N THR A 313 1.73 1.06 36.21
CA THR A 313 0.28 1.27 36.23
C THR A 313 -0.45 -0.03 36.57
N GLU A 314 -1.14 -0.03 37.70
CA GLU A 314 -2.03 -1.12 38.08
C GLU A 314 -3.43 -0.90 37.52
N PHE A 315 -3.98 -1.91 36.85
CA PHE A 315 -5.35 -1.91 36.38
C PHE A 315 -5.93 -3.33 36.38
N LEU A 316 -7.24 -3.42 36.55
CA LEU A 316 -7.97 -4.68 36.61
C LEU A 316 -8.59 -5.03 35.26
N ALA A 317 -8.91 -6.31 35.05
CA ALA A 317 -9.66 -6.77 33.88
C ALA A 317 -10.99 -6.02 33.73
N GLU A 318 -11.67 -5.73 34.85
CA GLU A 318 -12.94 -4.97 34.88
C GLU A 318 -12.84 -3.57 34.26
N ASP A 319 -11.68 -2.92 34.30
CA ASP A 319 -11.45 -1.61 33.67
C ASP A 319 -11.52 -1.73 32.16
N ILE A 320 -10.93 -2.81 31.62
CA ILE A 320 -10.92 -3.12 30.19
C ILE A 320 -12.32 -3.55 29.73
N ASP A 321 -12.98 -4.44 30.48
CA ASP A 321 -14.34 -4.88 30.22
C ASP A 321 -15.32 -3.71 30.22
N GLY A 322 -15.16 -2.78 31.15
CA GLY A 322 -15.93 -1.53 31.19
C GLY A 322 -15.73 -0.65 29.96
N ALA A 323 -14.51 -0.55 29.42
CA ALA A 323 -14.25 0.16 28.18
C ALA A 323 -14.90 -0.52 26.97
N VAL A 324 -14.81 -1.85 26.88
CA VAL A 324 -15.45 -2.67 25.82
C VAL A 324 -16.97 -2.55 25.90
N ALA A 325 -17.56 -2.63 27.10
CA ALA A 325 -19.01 -2.49 27.30
C ALA A 325 -19.51 -1.11 26.82
N ARG A 326 -18.84 -0.03 27.21
CA ARG A 326 -19.18 1.33 26.74
C ARG A 326 -19.08 1.45 25.22
N TRP A 327 -18.06 0.86 24.62
CA TRP A 327 -17.91 0.85 23.17
C TRP A 327 -19.02 0.05 22.47
N ASN A 328 -19.44 -1.08 23.03
CA ASN A 328 -20.53 -1.92 22.50
C ASN A 328 -21.89 -1.20 22.49
N MET A 329 -22.12 -0.27 23.42
CA MET A 329 -23.33 0.55 23.45
C MET A 329 -23.37 1.62 22.35
N ASN A 330 -22.23 1.88 21.69
CA ASN A 330 -22.15 2.91 20.66
C ASN A 330 -22.64 2.33 19.31
N PRO A 331 -23.61 2.96 18.63
CA PRO A 331 -24.09 2.51 17.32
C PRO A 331 -22.99 2.50 16.24
N HIS A 332 -21.99 3.35 16.40
CA HIS A 332 -20.83 3.41 15.51
C HIS A 332 -19.63 2.66 16.12
N ARG A 333 -19.67 1.33 16.04
CA ARG A 333 -18.61 0.41 16.54
C ARG A 333 -17.32 0.51 15.71
N ASN A 334 -16.63 1.64 15.87
CA ASN A 334 -15.36 1.87 15.18
C ASN A 334 -14.20 1.34 16.04
N PRO A 335 -13.34 0.44 15.50
CA PRO A 335 -12.18 -0.09 16.22
C PRO A 335 -11.25 0.97 16.79
N ARG A 336 -11.05 2.09 16.07
CA ARG A 336 -10.24 3.22 16.54
C ARG A 336 -10.80 3.83 17.85
N ARG A 337 -12.13 3.88 17.99
CA ARG A 337 -12.77 4.35 19.21
C ARG A 337 -12.57 3.38 20.37
N LEU A 338 -12.60 2.07 20.11
CA LEU A 338 -12.30 1.06 21.12
C LEU A 338 -10.87 1.22 21.66
N VAL A 339 -9.89 1.27 20.76
CA VAL A 339 -8.49 1.46 21.12
C VAL A 339 -8.30 2.71 21.99
N ARG A 340 -8.92 3.83 21.60
CA ARG A 340 -8.89 5.06 22.40
C ARG A 340 -9.55 4.90 23.77
N ALA A 341 -10.75 4.33 23.82
CA ALA A 341 -11.48 4.14 25.07
C ALA A 341 -10.68 3.31 26.07
N VAL A 342 -9.99 2.26 25.60
CA VAL A 342 -9.10 1.46 26.44
C VAL A 342 -7.94 2.31 26.96
N ILE A 343 -7.24 3.02 26.09
CA ILE A 343 -6.10 3.87 26.48
C ILE A 343 -6.54 4.96 27.47
N ASP A 344 -7.66 5.64 27.19
CA ASP A 344 -8.18 6.71 28.06
C ASP A 344 -8.54 6.17 29.46
N THR A 345 -9.10 4.94 29.52
CA THR A 345 -9.39 4.26 30.81
C THR A 345 -8.09 3.96 31.56
N LEU A 346 -7.07 3.45 30.90
CA LEU A 346 -5.78 3.13 31.52
C LEU A 346 -4.98 4.39 31.92
N ASP A 347 -5.08 5.47 31.15
CA ASP A 347 -4.50 6.78 31.50
C ASP A 347 -5.16 7.36 32.77
N ALA A 348 -6.49 7.22 32.92
CA ALA A 348 -7.19 7.63 34.13
C ALA A 348 -6.72 6.84 35.36
N ARG A 349 -6.54 5.52 35.25
CA ARG A 349 -5.98 4.69 36.33
C ARG A 349 -4.57 5.10 36.71
N ARG A 350 -3.72 5.33 35.72
CA ARG A 350 -2.35 5.78 35.93
C ARG A 350 -2.29 7.12 36.68
N SER A 351 -3.19 8.04 36.38
CA SER A 351 -3.27 9.34 37.05
C SER A 351 -3.73 9.24 38.52
N LEU A 352 -4.40 8.15 38.90
CA LEU A 352 -4.80 7.86 40.28
C LEU A 352 -3.71 7.16 41.09
N SER A 353 -2.71 6.57 40.41
CA SER A 353 -1.61 5.81 41.01
C SER A 353 -0.34 6.67 41.19
N CYS A 354 -0.31 7.87 40.63
CA CYS A 354 0.74 8.89 40.83
C CYS A 354 0.32 9.91 41.87
#